data_8a0145dc0f54ec5934b09f17f02e78d4
#
_entry.id   8a0145dc0f54ec5934b09f17f02e78d4
#
_cell.length_a   1.000
_cell.length_b   1.000
_cell.length_c   1.000
_cell.angle_alpha   90.00
_cell.angle_beta   90.00
_cell.angle_gamma   90.00
#
_symmetry.space_group_name_H-M   'P 1'
#
loop_
_entity.id
_entity.type
_entity.pdbx_description
1 polymer ?
#
loop_
_entity_poly.entity_id
_entity_poly.type
_entity_poly.pdbx_seq_one_letter_code
_entity_poly.pdbx_strand_id
1 'polypeptide(L)'
;MSDEEIDRKIAVIFATDVVGYSKHMETDESETVKNLRACEKVLMGLFDKHKARLFNTGGDSFLAEFPSAVSAIECAVEFQNAIKERNASDKATVKLEFRIGINSGDVIKEKGNLLGDGVNIAARLEALAQTGGITISKGVYDFVKGKTNFEFNDLGIQKVKQNEFHAFDILLDENRKRKPKKSININPAKAIMITVVSVSYTHLRA
;
A
#
# COMPACT_ATOMS: atom_id res chain seq x y z
N MET A 1 27.62 0.74 27.87
CA MET A 1 26.52 0.55 26.91
C MET A 1 26.82 1.49 25.78
N SER A 2 27.25 0.95 24.61
CA SER A 2 27.48 1.78 23.42
C SER A 2 26.10 2.24 22.94
N ASP A 3 25.88 3.57 22.86
CA ASP A 3 24.76 4.12 22.12
C ASP A 3 24.86 3.59 20.68
N GLU A 4 24.00 2.66 20.28
CA GLU A 4 23.90 2.26 18.87
C GLU A 4 23.39 3.50 18.11
N GLU A 5 24.25 4.06 17.30
CA GLU A 5 23.95 5.21 16.44
C GLU A 5 22.81 4.82 15.49
N ILE A 6 21.65 5.51 15.60
CA ILE A 6 20.49 5.24 14.76
C ILE A 6 20.75 5.75 13.35
N ASP A 7 21.01 4.86 12.38
CA ASP A 7 21.22 5.22 10.96
C ASP A 7 19.88 5.57 10.29
N ARG A 8 19.66 6.86 10.00
CA ARG A 8 18.47 7.39 9.33
C ARG A 8 18.75 7.83 7.91
N LYS A 9 17.75 7.68 7.04
CA LYS A 9 17.77 8.22 5.67
C LYS A 9 16.38 8.51 5.15
N ILE A 10 16.31 9.33 4.10
CA ILE A 10 15.10 9.42 3.26
C ILE A 10 15.12 8.27 2.26
N ALA A 11 14.00 7.54 2.14
CA ALA A 11 13.87 6.44 1.20
C ALA A 11 12.52 6.49 0.47
N VAL A 12 12.49 5.96 -0.75
CA VAL A 12 11.25 5.68 -1.48
C VAL A 12 10.86 4.24 -1.19
N ILE A 13 9.74 4.07 -0.51
CA ILE A 13 9.22 2.78 -0.06
C ILE A 13 8.02 2.38 -0.92
N PHE A 14 8.10 1.18 -1.46
CA PHE A 14 7.05 0.50 -2.16
C PHE A 14 6.49 -0.60 -1.25
N ALA A 15 5.18 -0.60 -1.03
CA ALA A 15 4.46 -1.64 -0.28
C ALA A 15 3.41 -2.25 -1.20
N THR A 16 3.29 -3.57 -1.21
CA THR A 16 2.22 -4.27 -1.94
C THR A 16 1.73 -5.47 -1.17
N ASP A 17 0.45 -5.81 -1.36
CA ASP A 17 -0.25 -6.87 -0.67
C ASP A 17 -1.32 -7.49 -1.59
N VAL A 18 -1.65 -8.77 -1.38
CA VAL A 18 -2.70 -9.48 -2.13
C VAL A 18 -4.07 -9.17 -1.54
N VAL A 19 -5.01 -8.78 -2.39
CA VAL A 19 -6.40 -8.53 -1.96
C VAL A 19 -7.08 -9.83 -1.59
N GLY A 20 -7.53 -9.92 -0.32
CA GLY A 20 -8.31 -11.06 0.17
C GLY A 20 -7.54 -12.38 0.21
N TYR A 21 -6.24 -12.35 0.44
CA TYR A 21 -5.36 -13.53 0.44
C TYR A 21 -5.88 -14.66 1.34
N SER A 22 -6.29 -14.36 2.58
CA SER A 22 -6.82 -15.37 3.51
C SER A 22 -8.02 -16.12 2.94
N LYS A 23 -8.92 -15.42 2.22
CA LYS A 23 -10.08 -16.03 1.57
C LYS A 23 -9.66 -16.98 0.42
N HIS A 24 -8.65 -16.60 -0.35
CA HIS A 24 -8.09 -17.47 -1.39
C HIS A 24 -7.46 -18.73 -0.77
N MET A 25 -6.73 -18.57 0.33
CA MET A 25 -6.13 -19.69 1.09
C MET A 25 -7.18 -20.64 1.63
N GLU A 26 -8.30 -20.14 2.17
CA GLU A 26 -9.43 -20.95 2.63
C GLU A 26 -10.11 -21.73 1.49
N THR A 27 -10.10 -21.18 0.28
CA THR A 27 -10.78 -21.80 -0.89
C THR A 27 -9.92 -22.89 -1.52
N ASP A 28 -8.65 -22.60 -1.81
CA ASP A 28 -7.66 -23.52 -2.37
C ASP A 28 -6.25 -23.05 -2.01
N GLU A 29 -5.72 -23.59 -0.93
CA GLU A 29 -4.39 -23.23 -0.43
C GLU A 29 -3.28 -23.52 -1.45
N SER A 30 -3.29 -24.70 -2.04
CA SER A 30 -2.22 -25.17 -2.94
C SER A 30 -2.13 -24.31 -4.21
N GLU A 31 -3.27 -24.05 -4.87
CA GLU A 31 -3.31 -23.21 -6.08
C GLU A 31 -3.07 -21.74 -5.74
N THR A 32 -3.51 -21.26 -4.57
CA THR A 32 -3.23 -19.89 -4.12
C THR A 32 -1.74 -19.67 -3.93
N VAL A 33 -1.04 -20.57 -3.23
CA VAL A 33 0.41 -20.47 -3.03
C VAL A 33 1.16 -20.56 -4.36
N LYS A 34 0.78 -21.48 -5.23
CA LYS A 34 1.39 -21.62 -6.58
C LYS A 34 1.22 -20.33 -7.41
N ASN A 35 0.03 -19.74 -7.40
CA ASN A 35 -0.24 -18.49 -8.12
C ASN A 35 0.48 -17.29 -7.49
N LEU A 36 0.59 -17.22 -6.15
CA LEU A 36 1.40 -16.21 -5.45
C LEU A 36 2.87 -16.28 -5.88
N ARG A 37 3.47 -17.48 -5.87
CA ARG A 37 4.86 -17.68 -6.34
C ARG A 37 5.08 -17.21 -7.79
N ALA A 38 4.09 -17.42 -8.66
CA ALA A 38 4.17 -16.94 -10.04
C ALA A 38 4.11 -15.41 -10.12
N CYS A 39 3.27 -14.75 -9.32
CA CYS A 39 3.21 -13.29 -9.21
C CYS A 39 4.49 -12.72 -8.57
N GLU A 40 4.99 -13.35 -7.51
CA GLU A 40 6.27 -13.01 -6.87
C GLU A 40 7.42 -13.01 -7.88
N LYS A 41 7.51 -14.04 -8.73
CA LYS A 41 8.55 -14.10 -9.77
C LYS A 41 8.49 -12.92 -10.74
N VAL A 42 7.29 -12.48 -11.12
CA VAL A 42 7.10 -11.29 -11.95
C VAL A 42 7.59 -10.05 -11.20
N LEU A 43 7.18 -9.90 -9.93
CA LEU A 43 7.55 -8.76 -9.10
C LEU A 43 9.06 -8.67 -8.89
N MET A 44 9.73 -9.80 -8.59
CA MET A 44 11.20 -9.83 -8.40
C MET A 44 11.93 -9.45 -9.69
N GLY A 45 11.49 -9.92 -10.86
CA GLY A 45 12.08 -9.52 -12.15
C GLY A 45 11.93 -8.02 -12.43
N LEU A 46 10.82 -7.41 -12.00
CA LEU A 46 10.64 -5.96 -12.08
C LEU A 46 11.47 -5.20 -11.06
N PHE A 47 11.63 -5.72 -9.84
CA PHE A 47 12.53 -5.13 -8.85
C PHE A 47 13.98 -5.09 -9.36
N ASP A 48 14.46 -6.17 -9.95
CA ASP A 48 15.79 -6.22 -10.57
C ASP A 48 15.93 -5.17 -11.70
N LYS A 49 14.94 -5.12 -12.62
CA LYS A 49 14.89 -4.16 -13.72
C LYS A 49 14.96 -2.71 -13.22
N HIS A 50 14.21 -2.38 -12.18
CA HIS A 50 14.10 -1.04 -11.62
C HIS A 50 15.08 -0.76 -10.47
N LYS A 51 16.05 -1.67 -10.22
CA LYS A 51 17.09 -1.58 -9.18
C LYS A 51 16.50 -1.39 -7.77
N ALA A 52 15.38 -2.01 -7.52
CA ALA A 52 14.76 -2.01 -6.20
C ALA A 52 15.44 -3.03 -5.29
N ARG A 53 15.44 -2.73 -4.00
CA ARG A 53 15.92 -3.64 -2.96
C ARG A 53 14.74 -4.12 -2.12
N LEU A 54 14.38 -5.39 -2.27
CA LEU A 54 13.45 -6.03 -1.34
C LEU A 54 14.09 -6.06 0.06
N PHE A 55 13.40 -5.57 1.08
CA PHE A 55 13.93 -5.56 2.44
C PHE A 55 13.04 -6.29 3.45
N ASN A 56 11.77 -6.56 3.11
CA ASN A 56 10.88 -7.32 3.97
C ASN A 56 9.80 -8.05 3.14
N THR A 57 9.41 -9.24 3.60
CA THR A 57 8.27 -10.01 3.08
C THR A 57 7.47 -10.56 4.26
N GLY A 58 6.15 -10.53 4.15
CA GLY A 58 5.24 -11.05 5.17
C GLY A 58 4.11 -11.85 4.55
N GLY A 59 4.39 -13.11 4.17
CA GLY A 59 3.39 -13.94 3.48
C GLY A 59 3.12 -13.44 2.06
N ASP A 60 2.02 -12.75 1.89
CA ASP A 60 1.55 -12.17 0.62
C ASP A 60 1.93 -10.70 0.43
N SER A 61 2.60 -10.08 1.41
CA SER A 61 3.05 -8.69 1.35
C SER A 61 4.54 -8.57 1.05
N PHE A 62 4.92 -7.52 0.29
CA PHE A 62 6.30 -7.25 -0.10
C PHE A 62 6.61 -5.76 0.12
N LEU A 63 7.74 -5.50 0.77
CA LEU A 63 8.26 -4.16 1.02
C LEU A 63 9.62 -3.98 0.33
N ALA A 64 9.72 -2.97 -0.54
CA ALA A 64 10.94 -2.68 -1.26
C ALA A 64 11.33 -1.20 -1.19
N GLU A 65 12.62 -0.96 -1.26
CA GLU A 65 13.22 0.36 -1.40
C GLU A 65 13.60 0.60 -2.86
N PHE A 66 13.29 1.78 -3.37
CA PHE A 66 13.61 2.19 -4.74
C PHE A 66 14.61 3.34 -4.78
N PRO A 67 15.44 3.41 -5.83
CA PRO A 67 16.42 4.50 -6.00
C PRO A 67 15.76 5.84 -6.32
N SER A 68 14.53 5.84 -6.86
CA SER A 68 13.77 7.06 -7.16
C SER A 68 12.25 6.83 -7.15
N ALA A 69 11.49 7.92 -6.96
CA ALA A 69 10.03 7.89 -7.03
C ALA A 69 9.53 7.52 -8.44
N VAL A 70 10.20 7.99 -9.49
CA VAL A 70 9.85 7.65 -10.88
C VAL A 70 9.99 6.15 -11.11
N SER A 71 11.14 5.56 -10.73
CA SER A 71 11.41 4.13 -10.86
C SER A 71 10.39 3.27 -10.09
N ALA A 72 9.97 3.71 -8.90
CA ALA A 72 8.97 3.02 -8.10
C ALA A 72 7.59 3.00 -8.77
N ILE A 73 7.18 4.13 -9.35
CA ILE A 73 5.88 4.23 -10.06
C ILE A 73 5.90 3.41 -11.34
N GLU A 74 6.95 3.50 -12.15
CA GLU A 74 7.08 2.71 -13.39
C GLU A 74 7.00 1.21 -13.09
N CYS A 75 7.72 0.75 -12.06
CA CYS A 75 7.64 -0.64 -11.59
C CYS A 75 6.21 -1.02 -11.16
N ALA A 76 5.54 -0.15 -10.39
CA ALA A 76 4.17 -0.40 -9.92
C ALA A 76 3.18 -0.54 -11.07
N VAL A 77 3.26 0.34 -12.08
CA VAL A 77 2.40 0.31 -13.26
C VAL A 77 2.67 -0.93 -14.10
N GLU A 78 3.93 -1.25 -14.35
CA GLU A 78 4.32 -2.46 -15.07
C GLU A 78 3.83 -3.72 -14.35
N PHE A 79 3.96 -3.78 -13.03
CA PHE A 79 3.48 -4.92 -12.24
C PHE A 79 1.96 -5.08 -12.33
N GLN A 80 1.18 -4.01 -12.13
CA GLN A 80 -0.27 -4.08 -12.22
C GLN A 80 -0.75 -4.51 -13.63
N ASN A 81 -0.09 -4.03 -14.69
CA ASN A 81 -0.38 -4.45 -16.05
C ASN A 81 -0.06 -5.93 -16.28
N ALA A 82 1.10 -6.41 -15.83
CA ALA A 82 1.50 -7.81 -15.95
C ALA A 82 0.55 -8.74 -15.18
N ILE A 83 0.08 -8.34 -13.99
CA ILE A 83 -0.91 -9.10 -13.22
C ILE A 83 -2.27 -9.11 -13.94
N LYS A 84 -2.71 -7.98 -14.49
CA LYS A 84 -3.95 -7.89 -15.29
C LYS A 84 -3.92 -8.82 -16.49
N GLU A 85 -2.83 -8.80 -17.26
CA GLU A 85 -2.61 -9.70 -18.41
C GLU A 85 -2.58 -11.17 -17.99
N ARG A 86 -1.85 -11.48 -16.91
CA ARG A 86 -1.80 -12.82 -16.35
C ARG A 86 -3.19 -13.32 -15.96
N ASN A 87 -3.98 -12.50 -15.27
CA ASN A 87 -5.33 -12.84 -14.82
C ASN A 87 -6.35 -12.96 -15.98
N ALA A 88 -6.08 -12.31 -17.11
CA ALA A 88 -6.88 -12.46 -18.34
C ALA A 88 -6.53 -13.73 -19.12
N SER A 89 -5.38 -14.35 -18.87
CA SER A 89 -4.95 -15.58 -19.55
C SER A 89 -5.42 -16.82 -18.78
N ASP A 90 -5.48 -17.96 -19.49
CA ASP A 90 -5.81 -19.28 -18.89
C ASP A 90 -4.71 -19.83 -17.95
N LYS A 91 -3.59 -19.11 -17.82
CA LYS A 91 -2.47 -19.50 -16.94
C LYS A 91 -2.75 -19.30 -15.46
N ALA A 92 -3.72 -18.44 -15.13
CA ALA A 92 -4.08 -18.13 -13.73
C ALA A 92 -5.30 -18.95 -13.31
N THR A 93 -5.07 -20.05 -12.58
CA THR A 93 -6.13 -20.85 -11.94
C THR A 93 -6.78 -20.10 -10.79
N VAL A 94 -5.99 -19.33 -10.00
CA VAL A 94 -6.44 -18.36 -9.01
C VAL A 94 -6.00 -16.97 -9.45
N LYS A 95 -6.96 -16.06 -9.61
CA LYS A 95 -6.72 -14.66 -10.03
C LYS A 95 -6.40 -13.82 -8.80
N LEU A 96 -5.14 -13.60 -8.53
CA LEU A 96 -4.69 -12.73 -7.45
C LEU A 96 -4.63 -11.28 -7.94
N GLU A 97 -5.15 -10.37 -7.14
CA GLU A 97 -5.10 -8.93 -7.37
C GLU A 97 -4.29 -8.27 -6.27
N PHE A 98 -3.57 -7.21 -6.60
CA PHE A 98 -2.67 -6.54 -5.68
C PHE A 98 -3.08 -5.08 -5.46
N ARG A 99 -2.78 -4.56 -4.29
CA ARG A 99 -2.78 -3.12 -3.99
C ARG A 99 -1.36 -2.67 -3.83
N ILE A 100 -1.06 -1.44 -4.23
CA ILE A 100 0.27 -0.86 -4.10
C ILE A 100 0.18 0.51 -3.44
N GLY A 101 1.06 0.74 -2.45
CA GLY A 101 1.29 2.02 -1.80
C GLY A 101 2.72 2.46 -1.96
N ILE A 102 2.96 3.72 -2.36
CA ILE A 102 4.32 4.26 -2.50
C ILE A 102 4.46 5.54 -1.68
N ASN A 103 5.47 5.59 -0.82
CA ASN A 103 5.79 6.75 0.00
C ASN A 103 7.26 7.13 -0.11
N SER A 104 7.55 8.42 0.06
CA SER A 104 8.90 8.92 0.30
C SER A 104 8.95 9.55 1.69
N GLY A 105 9.84 9.06 2.54
CA GLY A 105 9.90 9.52 3.92
C GLY A 105 11.13 9.05 4.68
N ASP A 106 11.26 9.54 5.92
CA ASP A 106 12.33 9.17 6.84
C ASP A 106 12.18 7.72 7.32
N VAL A 107 13.28 6.99 7.31
CA VAL A 107 13.36 5.59 7.75
C VAL A 107 14.63 5.35 8.57
N ILE A 108 14.57 4.37 9.43
CA ILE A 108 15.69 3.84 10.20
C ILE A 108 16.16 2.56 9.54
N LYS A 109 17.47 2.43 9.30
CA LYS A 109 18.08 1.16 8.87
C LYS A 109 18.43 0.31 10.09
N GLU A 110 17.97 -0.92 10.08
CA GLU A 110 18.29 -1.90 11.11
C GLU A 110 18.47 -3.29 10.51
N LYS A 111 19.67 -3.84 10.60
CA LYS A 111 20.01 -5.22 10.14
C LYS A 111 19.52 -5.56 8.73
N GLY A 112 19.65 -4.61 7.80
CA GLY A 112 19.22 -4.76 6.41
C GLY A 112 17.73 -4.45 6.16
N ASN A 113 16.95 -4.23 7.19
CA ASN A 113 15.55 -3.82 7.13
C ASN A 113 15.41 -2.29 7.16
N LEU A 114 14.22 -1.78 6.87
CA LEU A 114 13.84 -0.39 7.04
C LEU A 114 12.63 -0.32 7.96
N LEU A 115 12.69 0.58 8.94
CA LEU A 115 11.66 0.79 9.94
C LEU A 115 11.25 2.28 10.00
N GLY A 116 10.14 2.57 10.64
CA GLY A 116 9.71 3.94 10.92
C GLY A 116 8.46 4.39 10.16
N ASP A 117 8.14 5.67 10.31
CA ASP A 117 6.91 6.25 9.75
C ASP A 117 6.86 6.18 8.22
N GLY A 118 8.01 6.30 7.54
CA GLY A 118 8.08 6.18 6.09
C GLY A 118 7.53 4.86 5.57
N VAL A 119 7.87 3.74 6.23
CA VAL A 119 7.36 2.39 5.91
C VAL A 119 5.88 2.26 6.28
N ASN A 120 5.50 2.74 7.48
CA ASN A 120 4.11 2.67 7.95
C ASN A 120 3.14 3.44 7.04
N ILE A 121 3.54 4.59 6.50
CA ILE A 121 2.74 5.37 5.56
C ILE A 121 2.61 4.62 4.24
N ALA A 122 3.67 4.00 3.71
CA ALA A 122 3.59 3.19 2.49
C ALA A 122 2.57 2.04 2.64
N ALA A 123 2.59 1.30 3.75
CA ALA A 123 1.62 0.24 4.05
C ALA A 123 0.18 0.79 4.18
N ARG A 124 0.00 2.00 4.72
CA ARG A 124 -1.33 2.63 4.79
C ARG A 124 -1.84 3.11 3.43
N LEU A 125 -0.97 3.59 2.56
CA LEU A 125 -1.30 3.94 1.18
C LEU A 125 -1.69 2.68 0.39
N GLU A 126 -0.98 1.57 0.61
CA GLU A 126 -1.34 0.26 0.06
C GLU A 126 -2.78 -0.12 0.49
N ALA A 127 -3.06 -0.11 1.79
CA ALA A 127 -4.39 -0.43 2.32
C ALA A 127 -5.49 0.52 1.82
N LEU A 128 -5.15 1.77 1.48
CA LEU A 128 -6.05 2.76 0.90
C LEU A 128 -6.29 2.53 -0.60
N ALA A 129 -5.37 1.89 -1.30
CA ALA A 129 -5.44 1.67 -2.74
C ALA A 129 -6.67 0.81 -3.13
N GLN A 130 -7.21 1.06 -4.32
CA GLN A 130 -8.23 0.20 -4.90
C GLN A 130 -7.59 -1.14 -5.30
N THR A 131 -8.40 -2.18 -5.39
CA THR A 131 -7.98 -3.47 -5.95
C THR A 131 -7.39 -3.27 -7.35
N GLY A 132 -6.16 -3.77 -7.58
CA GLY A 132 -5.42 -3.53 -8.81
C GLY A 132 -4.99 -2.07 -8.99
N GLY A 133 -4.98 -1.26 -7.94
CA GLY A 133 -4.64 0.16 -7.96
C GLY A 133 -3.30 0.49 -7.33
N ILE A 134 -2.90 1.76 -7.48
CA ILE A 134 -1.67 2.32 -6.93
C ILE A 134 -2.00 3.64 -6.26
N THR A 135 -1.67 3.78 -4.98
CA THR A 135 -1.86 5.02 -4.22
C THR A 135 -0.51 5.54 -3.73
N ILE A 136 -0.25 6.82 -3.91
CA ILE A 136 1.03 7.45 -3.58
C ILE A 136 0.85 8.61 -2.60
N SER A 137 1.90 8.91 -1.83
CA SER A 137 1.92 10.10 -0.98
C SER A 137 2.16 11.36 -1.80
N LYS A 138 1.79 12.53 -1.21
CA LYS A 138 2.09 13.84 -1.80
C LYS A 138 3.58 14.04 -2.07
N GLY A 139 4.47 13.57 -1.20
CA GLY A 139 5.91 13.64 -1.43
C GLY A 139 6.34 12.93 -2.71
N VAL A 140 5.82 11.72 -2.96
CA VAL A 140 6.05 10.99 -4.21
C VAL A 140 5.45 11.74 -5.40
N TYR A 141 4.20 12.22 -5.30
CA TYR A 141 3.55 13.01 -6.34
C TYR A 141 4.39 14.24 -6.73
N ASP A 142 4.90 15.00 -5.76
CA ASP A 142 5.70 16.20 -6.03
C ASP A 142 7.03 15.88 -6.75
N PHE A 143 7.60 14.70 -6.54
CA PHE A 143 8.79 14.26 -7.26
C PHE A 143 8.52 13.85 -8.71
N VAL A 144 7.32 13.37 -9.04
CA VAL A 144 7.01 12.73 -10.33
C VAL A 144 6.13 13.58 -11.25
N LYS A 145 5.39 14.55 -10.70
CA LYS A 145 4.57 15.46 -11.51
C LYS A 145 5.44 16.20 -12.53
N GLY A 146 5.03 16.17 -13.78
CA GLY A 146 5.76 16.76 -14.89
C GLY A 146 7.02 16.01 -15.34
N LYS A 147 7.30 14.83 -14.75
CA LYS A 147 8.40 13.95 -15.18
C LYS A 147 7.88 12.62 -15.76
N THR A 148 6.62 12.33 -15.58
CA THR A 148 5.94 11.14 -16.08
C THR A 148 4.66 11.53 -16.82
N ASN A 149 4.19 10.66 -17.72
CA ASN A 149 2.94 10.86 -18.45
C ASN A 149 1.74 10.23 -17.74
N PHE A 150 1.88 9.85 -16.47
CA PHE A 150 0.78 9.29 -15.70
C PHE A 150 -0.19 10.37 -15.24
N GLU A 151 -1.46 10.04 -15.25
CA GLU A 151 -2.51 10.86 -14.68
C GLU A 151 -2.73 10.51 -13.21
N PHE A 152 -3.07 11.53 -12.42
CA PHE A 152 -3.24 11.38 -10.97
C PHE A 152 -4.63 11.86 -10.55
N ASN A 153 -5.23 11.15 -9.61
CA ASN A 153 -6.47 11.53 -8.95
C ASN A 153 -6.17 11.96 -7.51
N ASP A 154 -6.38 13.23 -7.22
CA ASP A 154 -6.19 13.78 -5.87
C ASP A 154 -7.28 13.26 -4.93
N LEU A 155 -6.88 12.56 -3.88
CA LEU A 155 -7.76 12.03 -2.84
C LEU A 155 -7.90 12.98 -1.65
N GLY A 156 -7.12 14.07 -1.64
CA GLY A 156 -7.04 14.99 -0.51
C GLY A 156 -6.33 14.37 0.70
N ILE A 157 -6.53 15.01 1.84
CA ILE A 157 -5.97 14.54 3.11
C ILE A 157 -6.74 13.31 3.58
N GLN A 158 -5.99 12.23 3.80
CA GLN A 158 -6.49 10.96 4.32
C GLN A 158 -6.06 10.81 5.78
N LYS A 159 -7.01 10.40 6.62
CA LYS A 159 -6.75 10.11 8.03
C LYS A 159 -6.86 8.61 8.26
N VAL A 160 -5.73 7.97 8.54
CA VAL A 160 -5.67 6.54 8.81
C VAL A 160 -5.01 6.32 10.17
N LYS A 161 -5.80 5.84 11.14
CA LYS A 161 -5.40 5.75 12.56
C LYS A 161 -4.98 7.14 13.08
N GLN A 162 -3.72 7.29 13.52
CA GLN A 162 -3.20 8.55 14.10
C GLN A 162 -2.45 9.43 13.09
N ASN A 163 -2.32 8.98 11.82
CA ASN A 163 -1.56 9.71 10.81
C ASN A 163 -2.50 10.38 9.81
N GLU A 164 -2.13 11.60 9.44
CA GLU A 164 -2.74 12.36 8.34
C GLU A 164 -1.70 12.49 7.22
N PHE A 165 -2.11 12.18 5.99
CA PHE A 165 -1.26 12.35 4.81
C PHE A 165 -2.11 12.65 3.58
N HIS A 166 -1.59 13.45 2.69
CA HIS A 166 -2.22 13.73 1.41
C HIS A 166 -1.87 12.62 0.41
N ALA A 167 -2.89 12.01 -0.20
CA ALA A 167 -2.75 10.87 -1.07
C ALA A 167 -3.27 11.14 -2.49
N PHE A 168 -2.70 10.43 -3.46
CA PHE A 168 -3.10 10.46 -4.87
C PHE A 168 -3.17 9.04 -5.39
N ASP A 169 -4.20 8.72 -6.20
CA ASP A 169 -4.18 7.50 -7.01
C ASP A 169 -3.50 7.77 -8.34
N ILE A 170 -2.80 6.76 -8.85
CA ILE A 170 -2.36 6.73 -10.24
C ILE A 170 -3.49 6.13 -11.08
N LEU A 171 -3.92 6.83 -12.12
CA LEU A 171 -4.97 6.37 -13.03
C LEU A 171 -4.36 5.42 -14.06
N LEU A 172 -4.63 4.12 -13.91
CA LEU A 172 -4.23 3.09 -14.87
C LEU A 172 -5.22 2.98 -16.05
N ASP A 173 -6.46 3.45 -15.84
CA ASP A 173 -7.48 3.69 -16.87
C ASP A 173 -8.43 4.80 -16.38
N GLU A 174 -9.09 5.49 -17.34
CA GLU A 174 -9.94 6.66 -17.05
C GLU A 174 -11.15 6.34 -16.16
N ASN A 175 -11.62 5.09 -16.16
CA ASN A 175 -12.80 4.66 -15.39
C ASN A 175 -12.52 4.45 -13.90
N ARG A 176 -11.27 4.50 -13.47
CA ARG A 176 -10.87 4.27 -12.07
C ARG A 176 -10.85 5.51 -11.18
N LYS A 177 -11.29 6.66 -11.69
CA LYS A 177 -11.32 7.91 -10.91
C LYS A 177 -12.38 7.83 -9.80
N ARG A 178 -11.95 7.72 -8.56
CA ARG A 178 -12.83 7.75 -7.38
C ARG A 178 -12.93 9.14 -6.78
N LYS A 179 -14.09 9.44 -6.18
CA LYS A 179 -14.24 10.66 -5.39
C LYS A 179 -13.45 10.54 -4.07
N PRO A 180 -12.80 11.60 -3.59
CA PRO A 180 -12.19 11.60 -2.27
C PRO A 180 -13.25 11.28 -1.22
N LYS A 181 -12.96 10.36 -0.29
CA LYS A 181 -13.83 10.15 0.87
C LYS A 181 -13.78 11.45 1.68
N LYS A 182 -14.90 12.16 1.80
CA LYS A 182 -14.99 13.29 2.74
C LYS A 182 -14.62 12.75 4.11
N SER A 183 -13.62 13.34 4.76
CA SER A 183 -13.34 13.07 6.17
C SER A 183 -14.65 13.35 6.92
N ILE A 184 -15.24 12.33 7.53
CA ILE A 184 -16.37 12.52 8.42
C ILE A 184 -15.77 13.19 9.64
N ASN A 185 -15.92 14.51 9.71
CA ASN A 185 -15.63 15.28 10.91
C ASN A 185 -16.68 14.88 11.96
N ILE A 186 -16.37 13.82 12.71
CA ILE A 186 -17.19 13.42 13.85
C ILE A 186 -16.97 14.53 14.87
N ASN A 187 -17.94 15.44 14.98
CA ASN A 187 -17.96 16.47 16.00
C ASN A 187 -17.77 15.77 17.36
N PRO A 188 -16.72 16.08 18.13
CA PRO A 188 -16.42 15.37 19.38
C PRO A 188 -17.59 15.40 20.38
N ALA A 189 -18.46 16.40 20.32
CA ALA A 189 -19.69 16.48 21.11
C ALA A 189 -20.70 15.35 20.80
N LYS A 190 -20.73 14.81 19.59
CA LYS A 190 -21.61 13.67 19.25
C LYS A 190 -21.02 12.30 19.62
N ALA A 191 -19.70 12.17 19.72
CA ALA A 191 -19.06 10.94 20.18
C ALA A 191 -19.33 10.65 21.66
N ILE A 192 -19.43 11.67 22.49
CA ILE A 192 -19.76 11.54 23.92
C ILE A 192 -21.20 11.03 24.14
N MET A 193 -22.13 11.41 23.27
CA MET A 193 -23.54 11.00 23.41
C MET A 193 -23.78 9.50 23.09
N ILE A 194 -22.94 8.90 22.24
CA ILE A 194 -23.05 7.47 21.89
C ILE A 194 -22.48 6.59 23.03
N THR A 195 -21.46 7.07 23.74
CA THR A 195 -20.86 6.33 24.85
C THR A 195 -21.75 6.31 26.11
N VAL A 196 -22.54 7.35 26.34
CA VAL A 196 -23.44 7.43 27.49
C VAL A 196 -24.64 6.49 27.35
N VAL A 197 -25.14 6.27 26.13
CA VAL A 197 -26.27 5.34 25.87
C VAL A 197 -25.85 3.88 26.03
N SER A 198 -24.62 3.51 25.73
CA SER A 198 -24.14 2.12 25.88
C SER A 198 -23.85 1.70 27.33
N VAL A 199 -23.51 2.66 28.22
CA VAL A 199 -23.26 2.37 29.65
C VAL A 199 -24.55 2.19 30.45
N SER A 200 -25.66 2.78 30.02
CA SER A 200 -26.97 2.66 30.73
C SER A 200 -27.67 1.31 30.52
N TYR A 201 -27.25 0.50 29.52
CA TYR A 201 -27.88 -0.81 29.24
C TYR A 201 -27.27 -1.99 29.99
N THR A 202 -26.16 -1.83 30.68
CA THR A 202 -25.48 -2.93 31.40
C THR A 202 -25.84 -3.00 32.89
N HIS A 203 -26.59 -2.04 33.44
CA HIS A 203 -26.94 -2.02 34.88
C HIS A 203 -28.38 -2.49 35.20
N LEU A 204 -29.14 -3.02 34.24
CA LEU A 204 -30.53 -3.47 34.44
C LEU A 204 -30.71 -4.98 34.23
N ARG A 205 -29.66 -5.81 34.47
CA ARG A 205 -29.79 -7.27 34.64
C ARG A 205 -28.84 -7.74 35.75
N ALA A 206 -29.31 -7.61 36.97
CA ALA A 206 -28.93 -8.42 38.12
C ALA A 206 -30.23 -8.79 38.87
#